data_b4ccfa09934bf178dce402b013c696e6
#
_entry.id   b4ccfa09934bf178dce402b013c696e6
#
_cell.length_a   1.000
_cell.length_b   1.000
_cell.length_c   1.000
_cell.angle_alpha   90.00
_cell.angle_beta   90.00
_cell.angle_gamma   90.00
#
_symmetry.space_group_name_H-M   'P 1'
#
loop_
_entity.id
_entity.type
_entity.pdbx_description
1 polymer ?
#
loop_
_entity_poly.entity_id
_entity_poly.type
_entity_poly.pdbx_seq_one_letter_code
_entity_poly.pdbx_strand_id
1 'polypeptide(L)'
;MQCQPFSSVVEPGFWVVFAGRKLETLRLNDLPIKIYGWYGPSRSLNAPPQFRVTATDLEDNSLRINGPLRRVAGTFLNLNIVEEFKHFDKKAMLERLGNQLVCDIHSGAVEQDPSLLVVFSVLSFADLKRHCFLYWFCFPSVSCVAGRVRHYSLVDLSSLRLNASVWEQLFSRDDSGDLRVDGWKTSGFAAVVNGGSQIVTLNELVRDRENRLTCLVMDDPGSVHAGWPLFNLLQWALIRVPDIRMMPYLTVLCIRQSRTNSIALRFVMGDQTMTEPEFSGWELNVKGNMGPRLVDLSVQLDSKKLAMAACDLNLKLMRWRALPDLDTDLLAHTSCLLIGAGTLGCAVARSLIGWGVR
;
A
#
# COMPACT_ATOMS: atom_id res chain seq x y z
N MET A 1 2.62 1.39 21.98
CA MET A 1 3.55 1.61 20.84
C MET A 1 2.77 2.19 19.69
N GLN A 2 3.23 3.28 19.09
CA GLN A 2 2.56 3.90 17.94
C GLN A 2 3.31 3.48 16.67
N CYS A 3 2.60 2.86 15.73
CA CYS A 3 3.10 2.69 14.37
C CYS A 3 2.59 3.80 13.48
N GLN A 4 3.38 4.17 12.51
CA GLN A 4 2.95 5.16 11.53
C GLN A 4 1.93 4.52 10.58
N PRO A 5 0.72 5.11 10.43
CA PRO A 5 -0.23 4.65 9.45
C PRO A 5 0.29 4.87 8.04
N PHE A 6 0.02 3.93 7.15
CA PHE A 6 0.29 4.14 5.72
C PHE A 6 -0.68 5.14 5.09
N SER A 7 -0.18 5.81 4.08
CA SER A 7 -1.01 6.40 3.05
C SER A 7 -0.99 5.46 1.84
N SER A 8 -2.03 4.69 1.66
CA SER A 8 -2.17 3.84 0.48
C SER A 8 -2.84 4.60 -0.65
N VAL A 9 -2.47 4.27 -1.87
CA VAL A 9 -3.04 4.85 -3.10
C VAL A 9 -3.21 3.75 -4.12
N VAL A 10 -4.41 3.65 -4.70
CA VAL A 10 -4.63 2.91 -5.94
C VAL A 10 -4.63 3.92 -7.07
N GLU A 11 -3.70 3.79 -8.00
CA GLU A 11 -3.59 4.73 -9.12
C GLU A 11 -4.81 4.63 -10.05
N PRO A 12 -5.23 5.76 -10.67
CA PRO A 12 -6.38 5.76 -11.58
C PRO A 12 -6.29 4.71 -12.69
N GLY A 13 -5.09 4.48 -13.22
CA GLY A 13 -4.85 3.47 -14.27
C GLY A 13 -5.22 2.05 -13.85
N PHE A 14 -5.07 1.68 -12.59
CA PHE A 14 -5.51 0.38 -12.06
C PHE A 14 -7.01 0.18 -12.27
N TRP A 15 -7.81 1.19 -11.94
CA TRP A 15 -9.27 1.11 -12.05
C TRP A 15 -9.75 1.03 -13.49
N VAL A 16 -9.04 1.68 -14.41
CA VAL A 16 -9.33 1.59 -15.85
C VAL A 16 -9.12 0.16 -16.35
N VAL A 17 -7.96 -0.43 -16.04
CA VAL A 17 -7.64 -1.82 -16.42
C VAL A 17 -8.59 -2.81 -15.74
N PHE A 18 -8.86 -2.58 -14.45
CA PHE A 18 -9.79 -3.44 -13.70
C PHE A 18 -11.21 -3.38 -14.27
N ALA A 19 -11.72 -2.18 -14.61
CA ALA A 19 -13.05 -2.02 -15.20
C ALA A 19 -13.18 -2.79 -16.54
N GLY A 20 -12.16 -2.72 -17.40
CA GLY A 20 -12.10 -3.51 -18.63
C GLY A 20 -12.16 -5.02 -18.34
N ARG A 21 -11.30 -5.51 -17.44
CA ARG A 21 -11.31 -6.93 -17.04
C ARG A 21 -12.62 -7.37 -16.39
N LYS A 22 -13.24 -6.50 -15.58
CA LYS A 22 -14.52 -6.78 -14.93
C LYS A 22 -15.63 -6.99 -15.96
N LEU A 23 -15.66 -6.20 -17.02
CA LEU A 23 -16.64 -6.33 -18.10
C LEU A 23 -16.39 -7.55 -19.00
N GLU A 24 -15.15 -7.82 -19.35
CA GLU A 24 -14.80 -8.82 -20.35
C GLU A 24 -14.63 -10.23 -19.77
N THR A 25 -13.89 -10.32 -18.66
CA THR A 25 -13.39 -11.59 -18.13
C THR A 25 -14.03 -11.98 -16.80
N LEU A 26 -14.00 -11.09 -15.82
CA LEU A 26 -14.40 -11.40 -14.44
C LEU A 26 -15.92 -11.42 -14.28
N ARG A 27 -16.61 -10.51 -14.98
CA ARG A 27 -18.09 -10.39 -14.94
C ARG A 27 -18.61 -10.36 -13.49
N LEU A 28 -19.38 -11.36 -13.07
CA LEU A 28 -19.93 -11.50 -11.71
C LEU A 28 -19.03 -12.31 -10.76
N ASN A 29 -17.85 -12.72 -11.20
CA ASN A 29 -16.91 -13.40 -10.32
C ASN A 29 -16.46 -12.46 -9.20
N ASP A 30 -16.62 -12.90 -7.96
CA ASP A 30 -16.27 -12.21 -6.72
C ASP A 30 -15.15 -12.90 -5.92
N LEU A 31 -14.50 -13.90 -6.53
CA LEU A 31 -13.37 -14.57 -5.90
C LEU A 31 -12.18 -13.60 -5.74
N PRO A 32 -11.42 -13.72 -4.64
CA PRO A 32 -10.22 -12.92 -4.45
C PRO A 32 -9.20 -13.11 -5.57
N ILE A 33 -8.68 -12.02 -6.09
CA ILE A 33 -7.66 -12.00 -7.14
C ILE A 33 -6.32 -11.66 -6.48
N LYS A 34 -5.26 -12.37 -6.88
CA LYS A 34 -3.90 -12.01 -6.47
C LYS A 34 -3.50 -10.74 -7.19
N ILE A 35 -3.04 -9.77 -6.43
CA ILE A 35 -2.47 -8.51 -6.93
C ILE A 35 -1.14 -8.23 -6.25
N TYR A 36 -0.45 -7.23 -6.73
CA TYR A 36 0.77 -6.75 -6.11
C TYR A 36 0.63 -5.28 -5.72
N GLY A 37 1.48 -4.85 -4.81
CA GLY A 37 1.58 -3.46 -4.41
C GLY A 37 3.04 -3.12 -4.13
N TRP A 38 3.31 -1.83 -4.00
CA TRP A 38 4.65 -1.29 -3.86
C TRP A 38 4.72 -0.39 -2.65
N TYR A 39 5.71 -0.59 -1.81
CA TYR A 39 6.02 0.31 -0.73
C TYR A 39 7.51 0.63 -0.70
N GLY A 40 7.86 1.73 -0.07
CA GLY A 40 9.24 2.13 0.10
C GLY A 40 9.35 3.38 0.97
N PRO A 41 10.57 3.79 1.27
CA PRO A 41 10.81 4.96 2.09
C PRO A 41 10.22 6.21 1.42
N SER A 42 9.71 7.12 2.24
CA SER A 42 9.23 8.40 1.74
C SER A 42 10.36 9.16 1.03
N ARG A 43 10.06 9.74 -0.13
CA ARG A 43 11.02 10.57 -0.87
C ARG A 43 11.27 11.94 -0.21
N SER A 44 10.42 12.32 0.73
CA SER A 44 10.49 13.59 1.47
C SER A 44 10.32 13.32 2.96
N LEU A 45 11.10 14.00 3.80
CA LEU A 45 11.00 13.92 5.26
C LEU A 45 9.62 14.29 5.79
N ASN A 46 8.86 15.09 5.05
CA ASN A 46 7.53 15.58 5.45
C ASN A 46 6.37 14.84 4.79
N ALA A 47 6.63 13.91 3.85
CA ALA A 47 5.57 13.14 3.21
C ALA A 47 5.42 11.77 3.90
N PRO A 48 4.19 11.32 4.17
CA PRO A 48 3.98 9.97 4.69
C PRO A 48 4.46 8.94 3.65
N PRO A 49 4.95 7.78 4.11
CA PRO A 49 5.25 6.68 3.20
C PRO A 49 4.00 6.27 2.45
N GLN A 50 4.12 6.02 1.16
CA GLN A 50 3.00 5.65 0.32
C GLN A 50 3.10 4.20 -0.11
N PHE A 51 2.03 3.46 0.14
CA PHE A 51 1.79 2.16 -0.49
C PHE A 51 1.02 2.38 -1.80
N ARG A 52 1.51 1.84 -2.90
CA ARG A 52 0.93 2.06 -4.24
C ARG A 52 0.52 0.77 -4.90
N VAL A 53 -0.64 0.80 -5.55
CA VAL A 53 -1.10 -0.24 -6.47
C VAL A 53 -1.32 0.41 -7.83
N THR A 54 -0.68 -0.14 -8.86
CA THR A 54 -0.65 0.43 -10.21
C THR A 54 -1.39 -0.47 -11.21
N ALA A 55 -1.58 -0.01 -12.43
CA ALA A 55 -2.26 -0.76 -13.49
C ALA A 55 -1.59 -2.12 -13.79
N THR A 56 -0.27 -2.20 -13.67
CA THR A 56 0.52 -3.42 -13.95
C THR A 56 0.43 -4.46 -12.84
N ASP A 57 -0.08 -4.09 -11.67
CA ASP A 57 -0.13 -4.96 -10.49
C ASP A 57 -1.30 -5.96 -10.51
N LEU A 58 -2.22 -5.80 -11.46
CA LEU A 58 -3.24 -6.82 -11.79
C LEU A 58 -2.67 -7.99 -12.61
N GLU A 59 -1.50 -7.84 -13.18
CA GLU A 59 -0.81 -8.85 -13.98
C GLU A 59 0.39 -9.39 -13.23
N ASP A 60 0.63 -10.68 -13.36
CA ASP A 60 1.83 -11.32 -12.75
C ASP A 60 3.10 -10.99 -13.56
N ASN A 61 3.03 -9.92 -14.35
CA ASN A 61 4.18 -9.45 -15.10
C ASN A 61 5.22 -8.91 -14.11
N SER A 62 6.36 -9.59 -14.07
CA SER A 62 7.54 -9.30 -13.27
C SER A 62 8.25 -8.01 -13.68
N LEU A 63 7.51 -6.94 -13.94
CA LEU A 63 8.10 -5.64 -14.18
C LEU A 63 8.78 -5.18 -12.89
N ARG A 64 10.10 -5.18 -12.89
CA ARG A 64 10.88 -4.52 -11.87
C ARG A 64 10.69 -3.01 -12.06
N ILE A 65 10.06 -2.37 -11.08
CA ILE A 65 10.12 -0.91 -11.02
C ILE A 65 11.53 -0.57 -10.52
N ASN A 66 12.29 0.16 -11.32
CA ASN A 66 13.60 0.64 -10.92
C ASN A 66 13.44 1.60 -9.73
N GLY A 67 14.06 1.30 -8.61
CA GLY A 67 14.06 2.15 -7.44
C GLY A 67 13.96 1.40 -6.10
N PRO A 68 13.98 2.13 -4.98
CA PRO A 68 13.98 1.55 -3.64
C PRO A 68 12.59 1.04 -3.20
N LEU A 69 11.73 0.73 -4.15
CA LEU A 69 10.38 0.24 -3.87
C LEU A 69 10.36 -1.29 -3.78
N ARG A 70 9.62 -1.79 -2.80
CA ARG A 70 9.43 -3.21 -2.57
C ARG A 70 8.09 -3.67 -3.11
N ARG A 71 8.12 -4.75 -3.87
CA ARG A 71 6.92 -5.43 -4.34
C ARG A 71 6.40 -6.37 -3.29
N VAL A 72 5.11 -6.31 -3.01
CA VAL A 72 4.42 -7.10 -2.00
C VAL A 72 3.22 -7.78 -2.63
N ALA A 73 3.02 -9.05 -2.31
CA ALA A 73 1.83 -9.76 -2.72
C ALA A 73 0.62 -9.39 -1.83
N GLY A 74 -0.55 -9.32 -2.45
CA GLY A 74 -1.79 -9.05 -1.76
C GLY A 74 -2.98 -9.66 -2.49
N THR A 75 -4.16 -9.42 -1.94
CA THR A 75 -5.42 -9.87 -2.50
C THR A 75 -6.34 -8.70 -2.79
N PHE A 76 -7.06 -8.81 -3.90
CA PHE A 76 -8.08 -7.85 -4.30
C PHE A 76 -9.43 -8.55 -4.35
N LEU A 77 -10.36 -8.10 -3.54
CA LEU A 77 -11.73 -8.60 -3.47
C LEU A 77 -12.69 -7.51 -3.96
N ASN A 78 -13.38 -7.77 -5.07
CA ASN A 78 -14.39 -6.86 -5.57
C ASN A 78 -15.78 -7.45 -5.43
N LEU A 79 -16.61 -6.80 -4.63
CA LEU A 79 -18.01 -7.17 -4.46
C LEU A 79 -18.87 -6.56 -5.59
N ASN A 80 -19.92 -7.29 -5.98
CA ASN A 80 -20.78 -6.89 -7.08
C ASN A 80 -21.93 -5.98 -6.66
N ILE A 81 -22.27 -5.97 -5.37
CA ILE A 81 -23.41 -5.27 -4.80
C ILE A 81 -22.92 -4.29 -3.75
N VAL A 82 -23.38 -3.04 -3.80
CA VAL A 82 -22.94 -1.98 -2.87
C VAL A 82 -23.41 -2.24 -1.44
N GLU A 83 -24.56 -2.86 -1.26
CA GLU A 83 -25.10 -3.27 0.04
C GLU A 83 -24.20 -4.32 0.69
N GLU A 84 -23.73 -5.32 -0.06
CA GLU A 84 -22.76 -6.31 0.41
C GLU A 84 -21.45 -5.64 0.81
N PHE A 85 -20.98 -4.67 0.04
CA PHE A 85 -19.77 -3.91 0.39
C PHE A 85 -19.92 -3.13 1.70
N LYS A 86 -21.09 -2.49 1.93
CA LYS A 86 -21.35 -1.72 3.16
C LYS A 86 -21.43 -2.63 4.39
N HIS A 87 -22.09 -3.79 4.26
CA HIS A 87 -22.34 -4.74 5.35
C HIS A 87 -21.30 -5.86 5.42
N PHE A 88 -20.24 -5.78 4.61
CA PHE A 88 -19.19 -6.79 4.60
C PHE A 88 -18.57 -6.98 5.99
N ASP A 89 -18.40 -8.22 6.39
CA ASP A 89 -17.78 -8.56 7.68
C ASP A 89 -16.24 -8.36 7.61
N LYS A 90 -15.85 -7.13 7.89
CA LYS A 90 -14.45 -6.70 7.89
C LYS A 90 -13.64 -7.35 9.00
N LYS A 91 -14.31 -7.68 10.13
CA LYS A 91 -13.67 -8.33 11.27
C LYS A 91 -13.30 -9.76 10.91
N ALA A 92 -14.23 -10.54 10.38
CA ALA A 92 -13.98 -11.91 9.93
C ALA A 92 -12.89 -11.97 8.84
N MET A 93 -12.88 -11.02 7.90
CA MET A 93 -11.82 -10.94 6.90
C MET A 93 -10.45 -10.68 7.52
N LEU A 94 -10.35 -9.72 8.43
CA LEU A 94 -9.10 -9.40 9.13
C LEU A 94 -8.61 -10.59 9.97
N GLU A 95 -9.50 -11.25 10.71
CA GLU A 95 -9.19 -12.45 11.49
C GLU A 95 -8.67 -13.59 10.61
N ARG A 96 -9.30 -13.81 9.46
CA ARG A 96 -8.85 -14.82 8.47
C ARG A 96 -7.44 -14.52 7.96
N LEU A 97 -7.18 -13.28 7.56
CA LEU A 97 -5.87 -12.86 7.05
C LEU A 97 -4.79 -12.90 8.14
N GLY A 98 -5.15 -12.48 9.35
CA GLY A 98 -4.25 -12.52 10.49
C GLY A 98 -3.92 -13.94 10.94
N ASN A 99 -4.91 -14.83 10.97
CA ASN A 99 -4.70 -16.25 11.26
C ASN A 99 -3.83 -16.92 10.21
N GLN A 100 -3.99 -16.59 8.92
CA GLN A 100 -3.11 -17.08 7.86
C GLN A 100 -1.66 -16.63 8.11
N LEU A 101 -1.44 -15.36 8.42
CA LEU A 101 -0.12 -14.84 8.78
C LEU A 101 0.50 -15.60 9.98
N VAL A 102 -0.29 -15.86 11.02
CA VAL A 102 0.18 -16.63 12.18
C VAL A 102 0.51 -18.08 11.80
N CYS A 103 -0.30 -18.71 10.93
CA CYS A 103 -0.02 -20.04 10.38
C CYS A 103 1.28 -20.04 9.57
N ASP A 104 1.51 -19.03 8.71
CA ASP A 104 2.73 -18.90 7.91
C ASP A 104 3.97 -18.71 8.79
N ILE A 105 3.83 -18.00 9.91
CA ILE A 105 4.90 -17.88 10.91
C ILE A 105 5.18 -19.24 11.58
N HIS A 106 4.15 -19.95 12.02
CA HIS A 106 4.33 -21.23 12.72
C HIS A 106 4.88 -22.34 11.82
N SER A 107 4.44 -22.39 10.57
CA SER A 107 4.90 -23.38 9.58
C SER A 107 6.35 -23.17 9.13
N GLY A 108 6.92 -21.98 9.33
CA GLY A 108 8.23 -21.60 8.81
C GLY A 108 8.19 -21.14 7.35
N ALA A 109 7.04 -20.87 6.79
CA ALA A 109 6.92 -20.30 5.44
C ALA A 109 7.57 -18.92 5.34
N VAL A 110 7.53 -18.15 6.43
CA VAL A 110 8.15 -16.80 6.51
C VAL A 110 9.67 -16.86 6.33
N GLU A 111 10.36 -17.92 6.79
CA GLU A 111 11.79 -18.08 6.59
C GLU A 111 12.16 -18.31 5.11
N GLN A 112 11.25 -18.91 4.35
CA GLN A 112 11.42 -19.13 2.91
C GLN A 112 11.07 -17.88 2.10
N ASP A 113 9.98 -17.21 2.51
CA ASP A 113 9.50 -15.97 1.91
C ASP A 113 9.12 -14.92 2.98
N PRO A 114 10.08 -14.12 3.45
CA PRO A 114 9.81 -13.10 4.44
C PRO A 114 8.84 -12.00 3.99
N SER A 115 8.52 -11.90 2.70
CA SER A 115 7.50 -10.96 2.21
C SER A 115 6.10 -11.27 2.74
N LEU A 116 5.85 -12.49 3.24
CA LEU A 116 4.63 -12.90 3.93
C LEU A 116 4.36 -12.08 5.21
N LEU A 117 5.38 -11.42 5.78
CA LEU A 117 5.18 -10.48 6.90
C LEU A 117 4.52 -9.16 6.48
N VAL A 118 4.38 -8.92 5.17
CA VAL A 118 3.97 -7.61 4.60
C VAL A 118 2.75 -7.75 3.69
N VAL A 119 1.90 -8.75 3.91
CA VAL A 119 0.69 -8.97 3.10
C VAL A 119 -0.31 -7.83 3.25
N PHE A 120 -1.07 -7.60 2.17
CA PHE A 120 -2.18 -6.65 2.19
C PHE A 120 -3.41 -7.19 1.47
N SER A 121 -4.54 -6.57 1.71
CA SER A 121 -5.77 -6.85 0.98
C SER A 121 -6.54 -5.58 0.65
N VAL A 122 -7.20 -5.58 -0.49
CA VAL A 122 -8.07 -4.49 -0.93
C VAL A 122 -9.49 -5.03 -1.08
N LEU A 123 -10.40 -4.49 -0.30
CA LEU A 123 -11.83 -4.68 -0.46
C LEU A 123 -12.38 -3.58 -1.35
N SER A 124 -13.13 -3.90 -2.40
CA SER A 124 -13.63 -2.91 -3.35
C SER A 124 -15.06 -3.17 -3.82
N PHE A 125 -15.70 -2.11 -4.28
CA PHE A 125 -16.93 -2.12 -5.05
C PHE A 125 -16.76 -1.18 -6.26
N ALA A 126 -17.17 -1.62 -7.44
CA ALA A 126 -17.06 -0.88 -8.69
C ALA A 126 -18.43 -0.55 -9.28
N ASP A 127 -18.80 0.72 -9.30
CA ASP A 127 -19.93 1.21 -10.10
C ASP A 127 -19.42 1.55 -11.50
N LEU A 128 -19.42 0.54 -12.37
CA LEU A 128 -18.92 0.67 -13.75
C LEU A 128 -19.74 1.66 -14.58
N LYS A 129 -21.05 1.81 -14.28
CA LYS A 129 -21.93 2.73 -15.00
C LYS A 129 -21.59 4.20 -14.71
N ARG A 130 -21.17 4.49 -13.48
CA ARG A 130 -20.81 5.83 -13.03
C ARG A 130 -19.30 6.08 -13.05
N HIS A 131 -18.51 5.07 -13.37
CA HIS A 131 -17.04 5.09 -13.27
C HIS A 131 -16.55 5.50 -11.87
N CYS A 132 -17.23 5.03 -10.84
CA CYS A 132 -16.93 5.29 -9.44
C CYS A 132 -16.50 4.00 -8.74
N PHE A 133 -15.43 4.08 -7.97
CA PHE A 133 -14.86 2.93 -7.28
C PHE A 133 -14.72 3.25 -5.80
N LEU A 134 -15.30 2.39 -4.96
CA LEU A 134 -15.09 2.40 -3.52
C LEU A 134 -14.05 1.35 -3.19
N TYR A 135 -13.09 1.68 -2.33
CA TYR A 135 -12.09 0.72 -1.90
C TYR A 135 -11.59 0.97 -0.48
N TRP A 136 -11.07 -0.09 0.12
CA TRP A 136 -10.53 -0.06 1.45
C TRP A 136 -9.35 -1.01 1.58
N PHE A 137 -8.23 -0.52 2.11
CA PHE A 137 -7.05 -1.32 2.38
C PHE A 137 -7.09 -1.95 3.76
N CYS A 138 -6.62 -3.18 3.82
CA CYS A 138 -6.34 -3.92 5.04
C CYS A 138 -4.88 -4.40 5.01
N PHE A 139 -4.12 -4.04 6.04
CA PHE A 139 -2.74 -4.48 6.28
C PHE A 139 -2.72 -5.29 7.57
N PRO A 140 -2.95 -6.62 7.52
CA PRO A 140 -3.07 -7.43 8.72
C PRO A 140 -1.81 -7.35 9.56
N SER A 141 -1.99 -7.03 10.83
CA SER A 141 -0.92 -6.87 11.81
C SER A 141 -1.34 -7.48 13.14
N VAL A 142 -0.40 -8.18 13.79
CA VAL A 142 -0.64 -8.84 15.08
C VAL A 142 -0.49 -7.82 16.20
N SER A 143 -1.61 -7.34 16.74
CA SER A 143 -1.61 -6.27 17.76
C SER A 143 -1.24 -6.75 19.16
N CYS A 144 -1.43 -8.03 19.49
CA CYS A 144 -1.13 -8.58 20.81
C CYS A 144 0.37 -8.54 21.18
N VAL A 145 1.27 -8.34 20.21
CA VAL A 145 2.70 -8.15 20.47
C VAL A 145 2.95 -6.92 21.34
N ALA A 146 2.13 -5.88 21.20
CA ALA A 146 2.25 -4.69 22.04
C ALA A 146 2.06 -4.99 23.55
N GLY A 147 1.22 -5.95 23.91
CA GLY A 147 1.02 -6.40 25.30
C GLY A 147 2.19 -7.21 25.87
N ARG A 148 3.05 -7.79 25.02
CA ARG A 148 4.24 -8.56 25.40
C ARG A 148 5.49 -7.72 25.57
N VAL A 149 5.46 -6.48 25.11
CA VAL A 149 6.55 -5.52 25.24
C VAL A 149 6.31 -4.68 26.48
N ARG A 150 7.13 -4.86 27.51
CA ARG A 150 7.07 -4.01 28.73
C ARG A 150 7.42 -2.58 28.44
N HIS A 151 8.49 -2.40 27.66
CA HIS A 151 9.03 -1.08 27.36
C HIS A 151 9.74 -1.12 26.00
N TYR A 152 9.69 -0.02 25.26
CA TYR A 152 10.52 0.18 24.08
C TYR A 152 11.17 1.58 24.14
N SER A 153 12.35 1.68 23.59
CA SER A 153 13.09 2.94 23.52
C SER A 153 13.79 3.08 22.18
N LEU A 154 13.93 4.32 21.74
CA LEU A 154 14.85 4.65 20.65
C LEU A 154 16.28 4.50 21.16
N VAL A 155 17.11 3.91 20.33
CA VAL A 155 18.53 3.67 20.63
C VAL A 155 19.38 4.38 19.59
N ASP A 156 20.45 5.00 20.03
CA ASP A 156 21.41 5.59 19.11
C ASP A 156 22.05 4.49 18.24
N LEU A 157 22.08 4.71 16.92
CA LEU A 157 22.66 3.79 15.96
C LEU A 157 24.15 3.49 16.22
N SER A 158 24.88 4.45 16.80
CA SER A 158 26.29 4.27 17.19
C SER A 158 26.46 3.21 18.29
N SER A 159 25.43 3.04 19.15
CA SER A 159 25.46 2.07 20.24
C SER A 159 25.28 0.62 19.77
N LEU A 160 24.85 0.38 18.53
CA LEU A 160 24.66 -0.96 17.97
C LEU A 160 25.97 -1.72 17.71
N ARG A 161 27.10 -1.02 17.71
CA ARG A 161 28.45 -1.60 17.49
C ARG A 161 28.54 -2.49 16.25
N LEU A 162 27.83 -2.14 15.17
CA LEU A 162 27.90 -2.90 13.92
C LEU A 162 29.20 -2.54 13.19
N ASN A 163 29.81 -3.57 12.56
CA ASN A 163 31.01 -3.39 11.76
C ASN A 163 30.76 -2.46 10.56
N ALA A 164 31.81 -1.77 10.10
CA ALA A 164 31.71 -0.89 8.94
C ALA A 164 31.22 -1.64 7.69
N SER A 165 31.70 -2.86 7.46
CA SER A 165 31.26 -3.71 6.35
C SER A 165 29.76 -4.02 6.38
N VAL A 166 29.19 -4.22 7.58
CA VAL A 166 27.76 -4.46 7.76
C VAL A 166 26.97 -3.18 7.41
N TRP A 167 27.43 -2.02 7.86
CA TRP A 167 26.81 -0.74 7.48
C TRP A 167 26.85 -0.50 5.97
N GLU A 168 27.99 -0.77 5.33
CA GLU A 168 28.12 -0.68 3.88
C GLU A 168 27.13 -1.62 3.16
N GLN A 169 27.06 -2.87 3.57
CA GLN A 169 26.11 -3.85 3.00
C GLN A 169 24.66 -3.41 3.18
N LEU A 170 24.28 -2.86 4.33
CA LEU A 170 22.92 -2.39 4.61
C LEU A 170 22.49 -1.22 3.70
N PHE A 171 23.44 -0.34 3.35
CA PHE A 171 23.15 0.87 2.56
C PHE A 171 23.77 0.87 1.15
N SER A 172 24.47 -0.22 0.74
CA SER A 172 25.01 -0.32 -0.61
C SER A 172 23.88 -0.31 -1.64
N ARG A 173 24.07 0.49 -2.69
CA ARG A 173 23.19 0.54 -3.86
C ARG A 173 23.93 -0.01 -5.06
N ASP A 174 23.22 -0.58 -6.02
CA ASP A 174 23.82 -0.88 -7.32
C ASP A 174 23.90 0.38 -8.20
N ASP A 175 24.50 0.25 -9.38
CA ASP A 175 24.66 1.34 -10.34
C ASP A 175 23.33 1.88 -10.89
N SER A 176 22.22 1.14 -10.72
CA SER A 176 20.85 1.57 -11.05
C SER A 176 20.19 2.35 -9.90
N GLY A 177 20.86 2.53 -8.77
CA GLY A 177 20.32 3.18 -7.57
C GLY A 177 19.49 2.25 -6.70
N ASP A 178 19.37 0.97 -7.07
CA ASP A 178 18.76 -0.06 -6.26
C ASP A 178 19.73 -0.56 -5.18
N LEU A 179 19.18 -0.96 -4.04
CA LEU A 179 19.96 -1.63 -3.01
C LEU A 179 20.50 -2.93 -3.57
N ARG A 180 21.82 -3.09 -3.68
CA ARG A 180 22.44 -4.34 -4.16
C ARG A 180 22.01 -5.53 -3.33
N VAL A 181 21.64 -6.58 -4.03
CA VAL A 181 20.85 -7.66 -3.50
C VAL A 181 21.73 -8.87 -3.19
N ASP A 182 22.02 -9.01 -1.92
CA ASP A 182 22.22 -10.34 -1.37
C ASP A 182 20.92 -10.73 -0.64
N GLY A 183 20.31 -11.83 -0.96
CA GLY A 183 19.06 -12.45 -0.49
C GLY A 183 18.06 -11.70 0.42
N TRP A 184 18.53 -10.93 1.43
CA TRP A 184 17.68 -10.21 2.36
C TRP A 184 17.04 -8.93 1.78
N LYS A 185 17.71 -8.31 0.81
CA LYS A 185 17.25 -7.05 0.21
C LYS A 185 16.03 -7.23 -0.69
N THR A 186 15.79 -8.43 -1.19
CA THR A 186 14.57 -8.76 -1.92
C THR A 186 13.37 -8.88 -1.00
N SER A 187 13.59 -9.40 0.22
CA SER A 187 12.52 -9.67 1.19
C SER A 187 12.23 -8.51 2.13
N GLY A 188 13.18 -7.59 2.32
CA GLY A 188 13.07 -6.46 3.23
C GLY A 188 13.31 -6.79 4.71
N PHE A 189 13.74 -8.01 5.03
CA PHE A 189 14.01 -8.47 6.38
C PHE A 189 15.29 -9.26 6.47
N ALA A 190 16.06 -9.06 7.54
CA ALA A 190 17.30 -9.75 7.85
C ALA A 190 17.58 -9.77 9.35
N ALA A 191 18.69 -10.43 9.70
CA ALA A 191 19.26 -10.36 11.03
C ALA A 191 20.75 -10.01 10.95
N VAL A 192 21.23 -9.27 11.92
CA VAL A 192 22.66 -9.07 12.17
C VAL A 192 23.04 -9.93 13.37
N VAL A 193 24.10 -10.71 13.21
CA VAL A 193 24.53 -11.70 14.20
C VAL A 193 25.97 -11.48 14.63
N ASN A 194 26.39 -12.24 15.64
CA ASN A 194 27.78 -12.38 16.09
C ASN A 194 28.43 -11.03 16.45
N GLY A 195 27.72 -10.25 17.29
CA GLY A 195 28.22 -8.97 17.78
C GLY A 195 28.29 -7.87 16.71
N GLY A 196 27.50 -8.00 15.63
CA GLY A 196 27.43 -6.98 14.58
C GLY A 196 28.39 -7.22 13.41
N SER A 197 28.88 -8.44 13.24
CA SER A 197 29.90 -8.76 12.23
C SER A 197 29.33 -9.31 10.91
N GLN A 198 28.11 -9.86 10.91
CA GLN A 198 27.55 -10.55 9.76
C GLN A 198 26.06 -10.30 9.62
N ILE A 199 25.59 -10.18 8.36
CA ILE A 199 24.16 -10.17 8.00
C ILE A 199 23.78 -11.56 7.52
N VAL A 200 22.65 -12.06 8.03
CA VAL A 200 22.09 -13.35 7.66
C VAL A 200 20.61 -13.20 7.32
N THR A 201 20.06 -14.10 6.54
CA THR A 201 18.64 -14.21 6.26
C THR A 201 17.88 -14.70 7.50
N LEU A 202 16.55 -14.51 7.53
CA LEU A 202 15.72 -15.04 8.62
C LEU A 202 15.81 -16.57 8.68
N ASN A 203 15.96 -17.25 7.54
CA ASN A 203 16.13 -18.68 7.46
C ASN A 203 17.45 -19.16 8.09
N GLU A 204 18.56 -18.50 7.76
CA GLU A 204 19.87 -18.81 8.34
C GLU A 204 19.90 -18.57 9.85
N LEU A 205 19.25 -17.51 10.32
CA LEU A 205 19.15 -17.22 11.76
C LEU A 205 18.46 -18.37 12.53
N VAL A 206 17.40 -18.95 11.97
CA VAL A 206 16.64 -20.01 12.64
C VAL A 206 17.34 -21.36 12.54
N ARG A 207 18.01 -21.64 11.40
CA ARG A 207 18.66 -22.93 11.14
C ARG A 207 19.98 -23.10 11.89
N ASP A 208 20.77 -22.04 11.97
CA ASP A 208 22.09 -22.08 12.55
C ASP A 208 22.08 -21.51 13.97
N ARG A 209 22.21 -22.39 14.96
CA ARG A 209 22.22 -22.01 16.37
C ARG A 209 23.50 -21.31 16.83
N GLU A 210 24.55 -21.30 16.02
CA GLU A 210 25.77 -20.55 16.31
C GLU A 210 25.60 -19.06 16.05
N ASN A 211 24.61 -18.70 15.24
CA ASN A 211 24.25 -17.31 14.93
C ASN A 211 23.62 -16.60 16.14
N ARG A 212 24.44 -15.92 16.92
CA ARG A 212 23.96 -15.10 18.04
C ARG A 212 23.35 -13.81 17.55
N LEU A 213 22.04 -13.65 17.70
CA LEU A 213 21.31 -12.46 17.26
C LEU A 213 21.83 -11.20 17.98
N THR A 214 22.21 -10.18 17.18
CA THR A 214 22.57 -8.84 17.65
C THR A 214 21.39 -7.90 17.47
N CYS A 215 20.82 -7.83 16.28
CA CYS A 215 19.59 -7.10 16.00
C CYS A 215 18.88 -7.67 14.78
N LEU A 216 17.56 -7.52 14.73
CA LEU A 216 16.78 -7.74 13.53
C LEU A 216 16.85 -6.47 12.65
N VAL A 217 16.71 -6.67 11.36
CA VAL A 217 16.74 -5.60 10.36
C VAL A 217 15.45 -5.66 9.56
N MET A 218 14.82 -4.53 9.38
CA MET A 218 13.69 -4.38 8.47
C MET A 218 13.83 -3.15 7.62
N ASP A 219 13.37 -3.24 6.39
CA ASP A 219 13.17 -2.09 5.53
C ASP A 219 11.91 -1.36 5.97
N ASP A 220 12.10 -0.14 6.49
CA ASP A 220 11.03 0.59 7.16
C ASP A 220 10.46 1.67 6.25
N PRO A 221 9.17 1.54 5.87
CA PRO A 221 8.49 2.60 5.14
C PRO A 221 8.13 3.81 6.02
N GLY A 222 8.34 3.74 7.33
CA GLY A 222 8.01 4.83 8.26
C GLY A 222 8.86 6.08 8.06
N SER A 223 8.34 7.25 8.42
CA SER A 223 9.11 8.51 8.44
C SER A 223 9.47 8.94 9.86
N VAL A 224 8.53 8.94 10.79
CA VAL A 224 8.73 9.31 12.20
C VAL A 224 8.74 8.07 13.08
N HIS A 225 7.67 7.30 13.04
CA HIS A 225 7.55 6.03 13.75
C HIS A 225 7.82 4.86 12.82
N ALA A 226 8.12 3.68 13.37
CA ALA A 226 8.27 2.47 12.57
C ALA A 226 6.94 2.08 11.90
N GLY A 227 7.03 1.50 10.71
CA GLY A 227 5.88 1.03 9.98
C GLY A 227 5.26 -0.24 10.57
N TRP A 228 4.06 -0.58 10.13
CA TRP A 228 3.28 -1.72 10.59
C TRP A 228 3.96 -3.10 10.45
N PRO A 229 4.89 -3.36 9.49
CA PRO A 229 5.57 -4.66 9.41
C PRO A 229 6.35 -5.02 10.67
N LEU A 230 6.70 -4.03 11.50
CA LEU A 230 7.43 -4.24 12.74
C LEU A 230 6.69 -5.20 13.69
N PHE A 231 5.37 -5.08 13.80
CA PHE A 231 4.60 -5.98 14.70
C PHE A 231 4.66 -7.44 14.23
N ASN A 232 4.56 -7.64 12.93
CA ASN A 232 4.61 -8.98 12.35
C ASN A 232 6.01 -9.59 12.48
N LEU A 233 7.06 -8.78 12.29
CA LEU A 233 8.45 -9.19 12.52
C LEU A 233 8.70 -9.56 13.99
N LEU A 234 8.18 -8.76 14.93
CA LEU A 234 8.29 -9.07 16.37
C LEU A 234 7.54 -10.36 16.74
N GLN A 235 6.35 -10.57 16.16
CA GLN A 235 5.59 -11.79 16.38
C GLN A 235 6.34 -13.02 15.84
N TRP A 236 6.88 -12.92 14.63
CA TRP A 236 7.73 -13.95 14.06
C TRP A 236 8.92 -14.25 14.97
N ALA A 237 9.64 -13.23 15.41
CA ALA A 237 10.80 -13.40 16.26
C ALA A 237 10.44 -14.11 17.58
N LEU A 238 9.34 -13.75 18.23
CA LEU A 238 8.88 -14.37 19.47
C LEU A 238 8.52 -15.85 19.34
N ILE A 239 8.13 -16.28 18.14
CA ILE A 239 7.73 -17.66 17.85
C ILE A 239 8.91 -18.49 17.36
N ARG A 240 9.73 -17.92 16.46
CA ARG A 240 10.69 -18.67 15.66
C ARG A 240 12.13 -18.56 16.12
N VAL A 241 12.52 -17.43 16.75
CA VAL A 241 13.92 -17.24 17.16
C VAL A 241 14.15 -17.95 18.50
N PRO A 242 15.09 -18.92 18.55
CA PRO A 242 15.47 -19.58 19.79
C PRO A 242 15.99 -18.54 20.81
N ASP A 243 15.71 -18.79 22.08
CA ASP A 243 16.27 -18.05 23.21
C ASP A 243 15.97 -16.54 23.25
N ILE A 244 15.11 -16.03 22.34
CA ILE A 244 14.75 -14.60 22.31
C ILE A 244 14.19 -14.13 23.66
N ARG A 245 13.51 -15.04 24.39
CA ARG A 245 12.92 -14.75 25.70
C ARG A 245 13.96 -14.65 26.80
N MET A 246 15.15 -15.23 26.60
CA MET A 246 16.27 -15.16 27.54
C MET A 246 17.12 -13.91 27.31
N MET A 247 16.89 -13.21 26.20
CA MET A 247 17.59 -11.96 25.91
C MET A 247 17.05 -10.82 26.79
N PRO A 248 17.92 -9.98 27.34
CA PRO A 248 17.50 -8.83 28.15
C PRO A 248 16.69 -7.82 27.34
N TYR A 249 16.91 -7.78 26.04
CA TYR A 249 16.21 -6.93 25.09
C TYR A 249 16.38 -7.46 23.67
N LEU A 250 15.40 -7.18 22.82
CA LEU A 250 15.46 -7.35 21.38
C LEU A 250 15.65 -5.99 20.72
N THR A 251 16.60 -5.88 19.81
CA THR A 251 16.82 -4.67 19.02
C THR A 251 16.36 -4.90 17.59
N VAL A 252 15.62 -3.94 17.04
CA VAL A 252 15.21 -3.92 15.63
C VAL A 252 15.75 -2.66 14.98
N LEU A 253 16.52 -2.81 13.93
CA LEU A 253 17.04 -1.75 13.09
C LEU A 253 16.08 -1.53 11.92
N CYS A 254 15.40 -0.41 11.93
CA CYS A 254 14.47 0.03 10.88
C CYS A 254 15.25 0.87 9.86
N ILE A 255 15.60 0.25 8.73
CA ILE A 255 16.38 0.90 7.68
C ILE A 255 15.47 1.79 6.84
N ARG A 256 15.93 2.99 6.58
CA ARG A 256 15.27 3.99 5.74
C ARG A 256 16.23 4.42 4.62
N GLN A 257 15.87 5.47 3.93
CA GLN A 257 16.59 5.97 2.76
C GLN A 257 18.09 6.25 3.03
N SER A 258 18.46 6.61 4.27
CA SER A 258 19.82 6.87 4.70
C SER A 258 20.05 6.40 6.13
N ARG A 259 21.31 6.22 6.50
CA ARG A 259 21.68 5.89 7.88
C ARG A 259 21.18 6.94 8.88
N THR A 260 21.24 8.21 8.54
CA THR A 260 20.81 9.32 9.41
C THR A 260 19.30 9.32 9.66
N ASN A 261 18.51 8.79 8.72
CA ASN A 261 17.06 8.73 8.83
C ASN A 261 16.57 7.39 9.42
N SER A 262 17.45 6.40 9.50
CA SER A 262 17.14 5.08 10.06
C SER A 262 17.04 5.16 11.59
N ILE A 263 16.23 4.30 12.18
CA ILE A 263 16.03 4.25 13.63
C ILE A 263 16.30 2.85 14.16
N ALA A 264 16.78 2.77 15.37
CA ALA A 264 16.87 1.52 16.10
C ALA A 264 15.92 1.55 17.30
N LEU A 265 15.14 0.47 17.44
CA LEU A 265 14.21 0.29 18.53
C LEU A 265 14.65 -0.88 19.40
N ARG A 266 14.71 -0.67 20.69
CA ARG A 266 15.01 -1.70 21.68
C ARG A 266 13.75 -2.05 22.45
N PHE A 267 13.44 -3.34 22.51
CA PHE A 267 12.26 -3.90 23.15
C PHE A 267 12.67 -4.74 24.35
N VAL A 268 12.14 -4.41 25.51
CA VAL A 268 12.23 -5.25 26.71
C VAL A 268 11.00 -6.12 26.77
N MET A 269 11.20 -7.45 26.72
CA MET A 269 10.11 -8.40 26.70
C MET A 269 9.57 -8.64 28.09
N GLY A 270 8.26 -8.85 28.21
CA GLY A 270 7.56 -9.21 29.44
C GLY A 270 7.30 -10.71 29.53
N ASP A 271 7.03 -11.18 30.75
CA ASP A 271 6.76 -12.61 31.08
C ASP A 271 5.33 -13.04 30.74
N GLN A 272 4.56 -12.29 29.99
CA GLN A 272 3.14 -12.60 29.79
C GLN A 272 2.95 -13.86 28.94
N THR A 273 2.01 -14.69 29.39
CA THR A 273 1.55 -15.91 28.70
C THR A 273 0.95 -15.58 27.34
N MET A 274 0.99 -16.57 26.45
CA MET A 274 0.39 -16.46 25.11
C MET A 274 -1.10 -16.13 25.23
N THR A 275 -1.48 -14.90 24.98
CA THR A 275 -2.88 -14.52 24.72
C THR A 275 -3.24 -14.85 23.30
N GLU A 276 -4.52 -15.06 23.00
CA GLU A 276 -4.99 -15.21 21.64
C GLU A 276 -4.55 -14.02 20.78
N PRO A 277 -4.16 -14.25 19.51
CA PRO A 277 -3.72 -13.19 18.64
C PRO A 277 -4.88 -12.23 18.34
N GLU A 278 -4.68 -10.96 18.64
CA GLU A 278 -5.56 -9.89 18.20
C GLU A 278 -5.00 -9.26 16.95
N PHE A 279 -5.87 -8.91 16.02
CA PHE A 279 -5.47 -8.35 14.72
C PHE A 279 -6.00 -6.93 14.54
N SER A 280 -5.18 -6.09 13.94
CA SER A 280 -5.54 -4.77 13.45
C SER A 280 -5.03 -4.61 12.01
N GLY A 281 -5.57 -3.65 11.26
CA GLY A 281 -5.00 -3.45 9.92
C GLY A 281 -5.87 -2.69 8.93
N TRP A 282 -7.11 -2.37 9.25
CA TRP A 282 -7.91 -1.53 8.37
C TRP A 282 -7.39 -0.09 8.38
N GLU A 283 -7.13 0.44 7.18
CA GLU A 283 -6.62 1.79 7.02
C GLU A 283 -7.71 2.82 7.27
N LEU A 284 -7.33 3.93 7.90
CA LEU A 284 -8.21 5.08 8.05
C LEU A 284 -8.31 5.85 6.72
N ASN A 285 -9.46 6.44 6.45
CA ASN A 285 -9.63 7.29 5.27
C ASN A 285 -8.89 8.64 5.45
N VAL A 286 -8.89 9.46 4.40
CA VAL A 286 -8.20 10.77 4.39
C VAL A 286 -8.65 11.69 5.53
N LYS A 287 -9.86 11.49 6.07
CA LYS A 287 -10.41 12.25 7.20
C LYS A 287 -10.06 11.65 8.56
N GLY A 288 -9.26 10.57 8.60
CA GLY A 288 -8.91 9.87 9.83
C GLY A 288 -10.01 8.98 10.42
N ASN A 289 -11.08 8.72 9.68
CA ASN A 289 -12.19 7.86 10.10
C ASN A 289 -12.10 6.47 9.45
N MET A 290 -12.69 5.48 10.12
CA MET A 290 -12.88 4.15 9.54
C MET A 290 -13.91 4.25 8.40
N GLY A 291 -13.45 4.07 7.18
CA GLY A 291 -14.34 4.16 6.02
C GLY A 291 -13.61 4.00 4.69
N PRO A 292 -14.35 3.61 3.64
CA PRO A 292 -13.78 3.43 2.32
C PRO A 292 -13.36 4.78 1.71
N ARG A 293 -12.46 4.68 0.74
CA ARG A 293 -12.10 5.78 -0.14
C ARG A 293 -12.89 5.68 -1.44
N LEU A 294 -13.21 6.82 -2.01
CA LEU A 294 -13.89 6.94 -3.30
C LEU A 294 -12.92 7.45 -4.35
N VAL A 295 -12.91 6.78 -5.50
CA VAL A 295 -12.27 7.26 -6.73
C VAL A 295 -13.37 7.49 -7.76
N ASP A 296 -13.50 8.72 -8.23
CA ASP A 296 -14.43 9.09 -9.30
C ASP A 296 -13.63 9.38 -10.58
N LEU A 297 -13.75 8.49 -11.55
CA LEU A 297 -13.13 8.61 -12.87
C LEU A 297 -14.14 9.05 -13.94
N SER A 298 -15.36 9.44 -13.56
CA SER A 298 -16.40 9.81 -14.50
C SER A 298 -15.99 10.96 -15.42
N VAL A 299 -15.21 11.92 -14.92
CA VAL A 299 -14.69 13.03 -15.74
C VAL A 299 -13.75 12.54 -16.83
N GLN A 300 -13.04 11.43 -16.62
CA GLN A 300 -12.02 10.91 -17.53
C GLN A 300 -12.55 9.80 -18.47
N LEU A 301 -13.60 9.10 -18.06
CA LEU A 301 -14.10 7.91 -18.75
C LEU A 301 -15.51 8.05 -19.31
N ASP A 302 -16.34 8.93 -18.76
CA ASP A 302 -17.68 9.17 -19.26
C ASP A 302 -17.62 9.98 -20.56
N SER A 303 -18.02 9.35 -21.68
CA SER A 303 -17.98 9.96 -23.01
C SER A 303 -18.78 11.26 -23.10
N LYS A 304 -19.91 11.38 -22.35
CA LYS A 304 -20.69 12.62 -22.31
C LYS A 304 -19.94 13.73 -21.60
N LYS A 305 -19.37 13.45 -20.44
CA LYS A 305 -18.57 14.44 -19.69
C LYS A 305 -17.31 14.85 -20.47
N LEU A 306 -16.66 13.91 -21.14
CA LEU A 306 -15.51 14.21 -22.00
C LEU A 306 -15.89 15.12 -23.17
N ALA A 307 -17.01 14.83 -23.85
CA ALA A 307 -17.50 15.68 -24.94
C ALA A 307 -17.84 17.08 -24.44
N MET A 308 -18.50 17.19 -23.28
CA MET A 308 -18.82 18.50 -22.68
C MET A 308 -17.54 19.26 -22.31
N ALA A 309 -16.57 18.62 -21.67
CA ALA A 309 -15.29 19.23 -21.32
C ALA A 309 -14.52 19.71 -22.56
N ALA A 310 -14.55 18.93 -23.65
CA ALA A 310 -13.93 19.31 -24.91
C ALA A 310 -14.62 20.55 -25.53
N CYS A 311 -15.95 20.61 -25.52
CA CYS A 311 -16.69 21.80 -25.95
C CYS A 311 -16.36 23.04 -25.12
N ASP A 312 -16.39 22.90 -23.79
CA ASP A 312 -16.08 24.00 -22.86
C ASP A 312 -14.63 24.52 -23.08
N LEU A 313 -13.68 23.62 -23.29
CA LEU A 313 -12.29 23.98 -23.60
C LEU A 313 -12.19 24.72 -24.94
N ASN A 314 -12.85 24.23 -25.98
CA ASN A 314 -12.83 24.87 -27.31
C ASN A 314 -13.42 26.29 -27.25
N LEU A 315 -14.51 26.48 -26.54
CA LEU A 315 -15.12 27.81 -26.32
C LEU A 315 -14.19 28.76 -25.56
N LYS A 316 -13.51 28.28 -24.52
CA LYS A 316 -12.50 29.06 -23.79
C LYS A 316 -11.33 29.46 -24.70
N LEU A 317 -10.85 28.54 -25.53
CA LEU A 317 -9.78 28.83 -26.50
C LEU A 317 -10.24 29.82 -27.58
N MET A 318 -11.48 29.71 -28.01
CA MET A 318 -12.08 30.67 -28.98
C MET A 318 -12.19 32.07 -28.34
N ARG A 319 -12.68 32.18 -27.13
CA ARG A 319 -12.71 33.42 -26.35
C ARG A 319 -11.32 34.07 -26.27
N TRP A 320 -10.32 33.31 -25.91
CA TRP A 320 -8.95 33.84 -25.74
C TRP A 320 -8.30 34.29 -27.05
N ARG A 321 -8.63 33.64 -28.17
CA ARG A 321 -7.93 33.87 -29.46
C ARG A 321 -8.67 34.79 -30.41
N ALA A 322 -9.99 34.69 -30.46
CA ALA A 322 -10.75 35.29 -31.56
C ALA A 322 -11.92 36.15 -31.07
N LEU A 323 -12.55 35.84 -29.94
CA LEU A 323 -13.78 36.49 -29.46
C LEU A 323 -13.68 36.78 -27.95
N PRO A 324 -12.92 37.82 -27.53
CA PRO A 324 -12.74 38.16 -26.12
C PRO A 324 -14.05 38.42 -25.35
N ASP A 325 -15.05 38.96 -26.06
CA ASP A 325 -16.35 39.30 -25.49
C ASP A 325 -17.36 38.15 -25.43
N LEU A 326 -16.94 36.92 -25.82
CA LEU A 326 -17.80 35.73 -25.77
C LEU A 326 -18.12 35.37 -24.31
N ASP A 327 -19.37 35.47 -23.94
CA ASP A 327 -19.86 35.06 -22.62
C ASP A 327 -20.16 33.58 -22.60
N THR A 328 -19.15 32.79 -22.21
CA THR A 328 -19.25 31.33 -22.10
C THR A 328 -20.16 30.89 -20.94
N ASP A 329 -20.29 31.71 -19.92
CA ASP A 329 -21.12 31.38 -18.74
C ASP A 329 -22.61 31.57 -19.08
N LEU A 330 -22.96 32.63 -19.81
CA LEU A 330 -24.32 32.83 -20.33
C LEU A 330 -24.74 31.65 -21.23
N LEU A 331 -23.86 31.18 -22.14
CA LEU A 331 -24.14 30.04 -23.00
C LEU A 331 -24.38 28.77 -22.19
N ALA A 332 -23.53 28.48 -21.19
CA ALA A 332 -23.64 27.29 -20.34
C ALA A 332 -24.91 27.27 -19.50
N HIS A 333 -25.44 28.42 -19.13
CA HIS A 333 -26.69 28.56 -18.33
C HIS A 333 -27.94 28.71 -19.22
N THR A 334 -27.78 28.80 -20.53
CA THR A 334 -28.92 28.92 -21.45
C THR A 334 -29.55 27.54 -21.66
N SER A 335 -30.86 27.43 -21.39
CA SER A 335 -31.64 26.24 -21.65
C SER A 335 -32.49 26.43 -22.90
N CYS A 336 -32.42 25.48 -23.83
CA CYS A 336 -33.20 25.52 -25.07
C CYS A 336 -34.14 24.31 -25.17
N LEU A 337 -35.39 24.58 -25.50
CA LEU A 337 -36.36 23.54 -25.86
C LEU A 337 -36.46 23.48 -27.38
N LEU A 338 -36.03 22.37 -27.98
CA LEU A 338 -36.13 22.10 -29.42
C LEU A 338 -37.39 21.30 -29.73
N ILE A 339 -38.33 21.89 -30.46
CA ILE A 339 -39.55 21.22 -30.89
C ILE A 339 -39.35 20.73 -32.31
N GLY A 340 -39.23 19.41 -32.49
CA GLY A 340 -39.00 18.73 -33.75
C GLY A 340 -37.57 18.18 -33.91
N ALA A 341 -37.47 16.88 -34.22
CA ALA A 341 -36.23 16.14 -34.35
C ALA A 341 -35.97 15.70 -35.79
N GLY A 342 -36.45 16.47 -36.76
CA GLY A 342 -36.12 16.25 -38.19
C GLY A 342 -34.70 16.68 -38.52
N THR A 343 -34.32 16.63 -39.79
CA THR A 343 -32.96 16.93 -40.29
C THR A 343 -32.46 18.30 -39.81
N LEU A 344 -33.32 19.32 -39.90
CA LEU A 344 -32.99 20.67 -39.45
C LEU A 344 -32.86 20.72 -37.90
N GLY A 345 -33.79 20.10 -37.16
CA GLY A 345 -33.76 20.06 -35.72
C GLY A 345 -32.49 19.38 -35.17
N CYS A 346 -32.07 18.28 -35.78
CA CYS A 346 -30.82 17.61 -35.42
C CYS A 346 -29.58 18.50 -35.70
N ALA A 347 -29.56 19.27 -36.79
CA ALA A 347 -28.46 20.18 -37.08
C ALA A 347 -28.42 21.34 -36.07
N VAL A 348 -29.55 21.92 -35.73
CA VAL A 348 -29.65 22.96 -34.71
C VAL A 348 -29.20 22.45 -33.35
N ALA A 349 -29.66 21.23 -32.92
CA ALA A 349 -29.25 20.64 -31.66
C ALA A 349 -27.71 20.46 -31.57
N ARG A 350 -27.09 19.94 -32.63
CA ARG A 350 -25.62 19.80 -32.69
C ARG A 350 -24.91 21.15 -32.54
N SER A 351 -25.40 22.17 -33.21
CA SER A 351 -24.83 23.52 -33.15
C SER A 351 -24.96 24.08 -31.72
N LEU A 352 -26.14 23.99 -31.10
CA LEU A 352 -26.37 24.45 -29.72
C LEU A 352 -25.46 23.73 -28.71
N ILE A 353 -25.33 22.41 -28.81
CA ILE A 353 -24.42 21.62 -27.96
C ILE A 353 -22.97 22.05 -28.20
N GLY A 354 -22.55 22.27 -29.45
CA GLY A 354 -21.23 22.76 -29.79
C GLY A 354 -20.90 24.15 -29.22
N TRP A 355 -21.91 24.98 -29.04
CA TRP A 355 -21.82 26.28 -28.36
C TRP A 355 -22.01 26.20 -26.83
N GLY A 356 -22.06 25.01 -26.25
CA GLY A 356 -22.13 24.82 -24.80
C GLY A 356 -23.50 25.01 -24.18
N VAL A 357 -24.55 25.15 -24.97
CA VAL A 357 -25.95 25.21 -24.49
C VAL A 357 -26.36 23.82 -23.96
N ARG A 358 -26.99 23.80 -22.77
CA ARG A 358 -27.26 22.55 -22.04
C ARG A 358 -28.75 22.32 -21.83
#